data_6f7d928a7ebc9b2e348467f654fb57fe
#
_entry.id   6f7d928a7ebc9b2e348467f654fb57fe
#
_cell.length_a   1.000
_cell.length_b   1.000
_cell.length_c   1.000
_cell.angle_alpha   90.00
_cell.angle_beta   90.00
_cell.angle_gamma   90.00
#
_symmetry.space_group_name_H-M   'P 1'
#
loop_
_entity.id
_entity.type
_entity.pdbx_description
1 polymer ?
#
loop_
_entity_poly.entity_id
_entity_poly.type
_entity_poly.pdbx_seq_one_letter_code
_entity_poly.pdbx_strand_id
1 'polypeptide(L)'
;MIIPVGYVAYEYPKYKRREVNKYVRKYSDIENCISYDVMKYMMENAHLYPTLEMADNALSRYIAQKGKCAVTHNALSISDMVCVHIKPCKGERNDTYRNLIILSKEVSELVGATNPVKIGKLLTDLQLTEEMKDKINKLRKHRELEEIQFEDYIGTKM
;
A
#
# COMPACT_ATOMS: atom_id res chain seq x y z
N MET A 1 -49.93 14.66 38.00
CA MET A 1 -48.68 15.39 38.12
C MET A 1 -47.93 15.21 36.79
N ILE A 2 -47.87 16.24 35.95
CA ILE A 2 -47.21 16.16 34.62
C ILE A 2 -45.78 16.65 34.82
N ILE A 3 -44.81 15.77 34.62
CA ILE A 3 -43.38 16.13 34.71
C ILE A 3 -43.00 16.83 33.41
N PRO A 4 -42.54 18.08 33.43
CA PRO A 4 -42.15 18.79 32.22
C PRO A 4 -40.92 18.07 31.56
N VAL A 5 -40.99 17.92 30.24
CA VAL A 5 -39.96 17.25 29.41
C VAL A 5 -38.57 17.89 29.55
N GLY A 6 -38.48 19.14 30.06
CA GLY A 6 -37.18 19.82 30.29
C GLY A 6 -36.36 19.32 31.50
N TYR A 7 -36.87 18.36 32.27
CA TYR A 7 -36.15 17.78 33.40
C TYR A 7 -35.29 16.56 33.07
N VAL A 8 -35.29 16.13 31.83
CA VAL A 8 -34.40 15.04 31.39
C VAL A 8 -33.05 15.66 31.04
N ALA A 9 -32.12 15.66 32.00
CA ALA A 9 -30.74 15.99 31.74
C ALA A 9 -30.11 14.86 30.88
N TYR A 10 -29.84 15.19 29.63
CA TYR A 10 -29.09 14.29 28.76
C TYR A 10 -27.60 14.33 29.18
N GLU A 11 -27.16 13.41 30.01
CA GLU A 11 -25.75 13.19 30.19
C GLU A 11 -25.23 12.29 29.07
N TYR A 12 -24.40 12.84 28.20
CA TYR A 12 -23.64 12.00 27.27
C TYR A 12 -22.80 11.02 28.08
N PRO A 13 -22.90 9.70 27.84
CA PRO A 13 -22.09 8.74 28.53
C PRO A 13 -20.62 9.13 28.32
N LYS A 14 -19.93 9.45 29.40
CA LYS A 14 -18.47 9.69 29.37
C LYS A 14 -17.85 8.35 28.99
N TYR A 15 -17.54 8.18 27.70
CA TYR A 15 -16.74 7.04 27.28
C TYR A 15 -15.40 7.13 27.99
N LYS A 16 -15.25 6.39 29.08
CA LYS A 16 -13.90 6.04 29.53
C LYS A 16 -13.26 5.33 28.34
N ARG A 17 -12.17 5.90 27.80
CA ARG A 17 -11.33 5.17 26.85
C ARG A 17 -11.05 3.82 27.50
N ARG A 18 -11.69 2.76 27.01
CA ARG A 18 -11.35 1.42 27.43
C ARG A 18 -9.88 1.28 27.11
N GLU A 19 -9.07 1.01 28.13
CA GLU A 19 -7.69 0.60 27.90
C GLU A 19 -7.72 -0.49 26.83
N VAL A 20 -6.97 -0.22 25.77
CA VAL A 20 -6.96 -1.06 24.58
C VAL A 20 -6.69 -2.48 25.03
N ASN A 21 -7.56 -3.40 24.68
CA ASN A 21 -7.43 -4.82 24.97
C ASN A 21 -6.01 -5.28 24.59
N LYS A 22 -5.37 -6.16 25.38
CA LYS A 22 -4.01 -6.70 25.17
C LYS A 22 -3.72 -7.21 23.76
N TYR A 23 -4.74 -7.40 22.95
CA TYR A 23 -4.67 -7.81 21.54
C TYR A 23 -4.65 -6.63 20.55
N VAL A 24 -4.91 -5.42 20.99
CA VAL A 24 -4.83 -4.21 20.14
C VAL A 24 -3.52 -3.52 20.48
N ARG A 25 -2.58 -3.50 19.53
CA ARG A 25 -1.32 -2.76 19.65
C ARG A 25 -1.63 -1.30 19.96
N LYS A 26 -0.80 -0.67 20.83
CA LYS A 26 -1.00 0.72 21.23
C LYS A 26 -1.22 1.59 20.00
N TYR A 27 -2.22 2.46 20.05
CA TYR A 27 -2.58 3.36 18.96
C TYR A 27 -1.37 4.17 18.43
N SER A 28 -0.41 4.47 19.31
CA SER A 28 0.87 5.11 18.98
C SER A 28 1.70 4.36 17.93
N ASP A 29 1.60 3.02 17.89
CA ASP A 29 2.40 2.21 16.96
C ASP A 29 1.79 2.21 15.55
N ILE A 30 0.51 2.56 15.45
CA ILE A 30 -0.20 2.68 14.17
C ILE A 30 -0.02 4.09 13.60
N GLU A 31 -0.11 5.11 14.42
CA GLU A 31 0.06 6.52 14.02
C GLU A 31 1.47 6.80 13.49
N ASN A 32 2.50 6.15 14.04
CA ASN A 32 3.89 6.34 13.61
C ASN A 32 4.24 5.69 12.25
N CYS A 33 3.35 4.89 11.68
CA CYS A 33 3.62 4.16 10.42
C CYS A 33 2.89 4.74 9.21
N ILE A 34 1.77 5.47 9.42
CA ILE A 34 0.94 6.00 8.33
C ILE A 34 1.10 7.52 8.29
N SER A 35 1.59 8.04 7.17
CA SER A 35 1.69 9.47 6.97
C SER A 35 0.30 10.07 6.70
N TYR A 36 -0.12 11.01 7.55
CA TYR A 36 -1.35 11.76 7.35
C TYR A 36 -1.30 12.57 6.04
N ASP A 37 -0.16 13.13 5.69
CA ASP A 37 0.00 13.94 4.48
C ASP A 37 -0.22 13.11 3.21
N VAL A 38 0.25 11.85 3.20
CA VAL A 38 0.02 10.94 2.08
C VAL A 38 -1.46 10.57 1.98
N MET A 39 -2.12 10.25 3.09
CA MET A 39 -3.57 9.96 3.08
C MET A 39 -4.37 11.15 2.60
N LYS A 40 -4.09 12.35 3.12
CA LYS A 40 -4.74 13.58 2.71
C LYS A 40 -4.55 13.82 1.22
N TYR A 41 -3.33 13.68 0.71
CA TYR A 41 -3.02 13.80 -0.71
C TYR A 41 -3.85 12.81 -1.55
N MET A 42 -3.94 11.54 -1.16
CA MET A 42 -4.73 10.53 -1.88
C MET A 42 -6.21 10.89 -1.91
N MET A 43 -6.77 11.39 -0.81
CA MET A 43 -8.17 11.79 -0.71
C MET A 43 -8.48 13.03 -1.58
N GLU A 44 -7.63 14.04 -1.53
CA GLU A 44 -7.80 15.28 -2.30
C GLU A 44 -7.58 15.06 -3.81
N ASN A 45 -6.77 14.08 -4.18
CA ASN A 45 -6.41 13.76 -5.56
C ASN A 45 -7.04 12.47 -6.09
N ALA A 46 -8.22 12.10 -5.60
CA ALA A 46 -8.96 10.91 -6.07
C ALA A 46 -9.20 10.93 -7.60
N HIS A 47 -9.29 12.13 -8.21
CA HIS A 47 -9.44 12.33 -9.65
C HIS A 47 -8.25 11.89 -10.49
N LEU A 48 -7.07 11.67 -9.90
CA LEU A 48 -5.91 11.12 -10.59
C LEU A 48 -6.03 9.61 -10.86
N TYR A 49 -6.93 8.95 -10.14
CA TYR A 49 -7.22 7.54 -10.37
C TYR A 49 -8.26 7.39 -11.49
N PRO A 50 -8.15 6.34 -12.31
CA PRO A 50 -9.07 6.13 -13.42
C PRO A 50 -10.53 5.90 -13.02
N THR A 51 -10.76 5.35 -11.82
CA THR A 51 -12.09 5.13 -11.25
C THR A 51 -12.11 5.52 -9.77
N LEU A 52 -13.28 5.88 -9.27
CA LEU A 52 -13.48 6.17 -7.84
C LEU A 52 -13.24 4.91 -7.00
N GLU A 53 -13.66 3.74 -7.51
CA GLU A 53 -13.41 2.46 -6.84
C GLU A 53 -11.90 2.22 -6.65
N MET A 54 -11.09 2.51 -7.67
CA MET A 54 -9.64 2.39 -7.56
C MET A 54 -9.06 3.37 -6.53
N ALA A 55 -9.57 4.60 -6.46
CA ALA A 55 -9.13 5.59 -5.49
C ALA A 55 -9.40 5.13 -4.04
N ASP A 56 -10.62 4.69 -3.75
CA ASP A 56 -11.02 4.22 -2.43
C ASP A 56 -10.26 2.96 -2.02
N ASN A 57 -10.11 2.02 -2.95
CA ASN A 57 -9.38 0.78 -2.71
C ASN A 57 -7.87 1.02 -2.57
N ALA A 58 -7.29 1.98 -3.28
CA ALA A 58 -5.89 2.38 -3.13
C ALA A 58 -5.62 2.96 -1.73
N LEU A 59 -6.49 3.87 -1.25
CA LEU A 59 -6.40 4.42 0.10
C LEU A 59 -6.51 3.31 1.16
N SER A 60 -7.47 2.41 1.00
CA SER A 60 -7.66 1.27 1.89
C SER A 60 -6.43 0.34 1.90
N ARG A 61 -5.80 0.12 0.75
CA ARG A 61 -4.54 -0.65 0.64
C ARG A 61 -3.37 0.05 1.31
N TYR A 62 -3.22 1.36 1.11
CA TYR A 62 -2.18 2.14 1.77
C TYR A 62 -2.26 2.00 3.30
N ILE A 63 -3.47 2.14 3.85
CA ILE A 63 -3.71 1.99 5.29
C ILE A 63 -3.42 0.54 5.74
N ALA A 64 -3.90 -0.47 5.01
CA ALA A 64 -3.65 -1.88 5.34
C ALA A 64 -2.17 -2.26 5.29
N GLN A 65 -1.39 -1.64 4.38
CA GLN A 65 0.05 -1.80 4.27
C GLN A 65 0.84 -0.89 5.25
N LYS A 66 0.13 -0.13 6.10
CA LYS A 66 0.72 0.79 7.10
C LYS A 66 1.63 1.84 6.47
N GLY A 67 1.25 2.37 5.31
CA GLY A 67 2.04 3.37 4.62
C GLY A 67 3.36 2.88 4.04
N LYS A 68 3.52 1.56 3.87
CA LYS A 68 4.77 0.94 3.42
C LYS A 68 4.60 0.23 2.08
N CYS A 69 5.70 0.15 1.33
CA CYS A 69 5.78 -0.68 0.13
C CYS A 69 5.52 -2.16 0.48
N ALA A 70 4.69 -2.86 -0.30
CA ALA A 70 4.34 -4.26 -0.04
C ALA A 70 5.53 -5.22 -0.17
N VAL A 71 6.56 -4.85 -0.91
CA VAL A 71 7.76 -5.66 -1.16
C VAL A 71 8.89 -5.28 -0.21
N THR A 72 9.35 -4.03 -0.24
CA THR A 72 10.52 -3.57 0.52
C THR A 72 10.20 -3.20 1.97
N HIS A 73 8.93 -3.03 2.30
CA HIS A 73 8.47 -2.56 3.62
C HIS A 73 9.01 -1.17 4.04
N ASN A 74 9.62 -0.43 3.11
CA ASN A 74 10.03 0.95 3.33
C ASN A 74 8.80 1.87 3.35
N ALA A 75 8.87 2.93 4.16
CA ALA A 75 7.84 3.96 4.18
C ALA A 75 7.74 4.65 2.81
N LEU A 76 6.50 4.91 2.38
CA LEU A 76 6.22 5.52 1.08
C LEU A 76 5.92 7.01 1.24
N SER A 77 6.53 7.80 0.37
CA SER A 77 6.22 9.23 0.20
C SER A 77 5.20 9.44 -0.93
N ILE A 78 4.65 10.65 -1.02
CA ILE A 78 3.72 11.04 -2.10
C ILE A 78 4.36 10.85 -3.48
N SER A 79 5.65 11.19 -3.62
CA SER A 79 6.38 11.14 -4.90
C SER A 79 6.80 9.74 -5.32
N ASP A 80 6.89 8.82 -4.36
CA ASP A 80 7.43 7.47 -4.57
C ASP A 80 6.34 6.39 -4.62
N MET A 81 5.14 6.72 -4.21
CA MET A 81 4.03 5.76 -4.11
C MET A 81 3.35 5.54 -5.46
N VAL A 82 3.13 4.27 -5.81
CA VAL A 82 2.34 3.87 -6.99
C VAL A 82 1.36 2.77 -6.61
N CYS A 83 0.07 2.97 -6.97
CA CYS A 83 -0.95 1.92 -6.89
C CYS A 83 -0.99 1.16 -8.21
N VAL A 84 -0.84 -0.14 -8.15
CA VAL A 84 -0.81 -1.00 -9.34
C VAL A 84 -1.72 -2.21 -9.19
N HIS A 85 -2.20 -2.73 -10.32
CA HIS A 85 -2.93 -4.00 -10.36
C HIS A 85 -1.95 -5.17 -10.23
N ILE A 86 -2.32 -6.16 -9.43
CA ILE A 86 -1.58 -7.42 -9.31
C ILE A 86 -1.71 -8.21 -10.62
N LYS A 87 -2.96 -8.37 -11.09
CA LYS A 87 -3.26 -8.97 -12.40
C LYS A 87 -3.65 -7.87 -13.37
N PRO A 88 -3.02 -7.79 -14.55
CA PRO A 88 -3.38 -6.79 -15.55
C PRO A 88 -4.83 -7.00 -16.03
N CYS A 89 -5.50 -5.90 -16.32
CA CYS A 89 -6.85 -5.94 -16.86
C CYS A 89 -6.80 -6.31 -18.35
N LYS A 90 -7.25 -7.51 -18.68
CA LYS A 90 -7.42 -7.97 -20.07
C LYS A 90 -8.89 -7.82 -20.48
N GLY A 91 -9.36 -6.60 -20.71
CA GLY A 91 -10.76 -6.30 -21.03
C GLY A 91 -11.43 -5.47 -19.95
N GLU A 92 -12.36 -6.04 -19.20
CA GLU A 92 -13.01 -5.32 -18.10
C GLU A 92 -12.02 -4.96 -16.98
N ARG A 93 -12.16 -3.73 -16.49
CA ARG A 93 -11.32 -3.20 -15.44
C ARG A 93 -11.65 -3.87 -14.11
N ASN A 94 -10.63 -4.35 -13.41
CA ASN A 94 -10.78 -4.99 -12.11
C ASN A 94 -10.05 -4.17 -11.05
N ASP A 95 -10.70 -3.12 -10.57
CA ASP A 95 -10.19 -2.19 -9.56
C ASP A 95 -10.49 -2.66 -8.12
N THR A 96 -10.90 -3.93 -7.96
CA THR A 96 -11.21 -4.48 -6.63
C THR A 96 -10.02 -4.42 -5.68
N TYR A 97 -10.31 -4.24 -4.39
CA TYR A 97 -9.31 -4.19 -3.33
C TYR A 97 -8.28 -5.33 -3.38
N ARG A 98 -8.73 -6.56 -3.73
CA ARG A 98 -7.84 -7.74 -3.79
C ARG A 98 -6.86 -7.72 -4.95
N ASN A 99 -7.17 -6.98 -6.01
CA ASN A 99 -6.34 -6.87 -7.19
C ASN A 99 -5.40 -5.65 -7.17
N LEU A 100 -5.45 -4.81 -6.13
CA LEU A 100 -4.60 -3.64 -5.99
C LEU A 100 -3.50 -3.86 -4.95
N ILE A 101 -2.35 -3.24 -5.20
CA ILE A 101 -1.19 -3.25 -4.30
C ILE A 101 -0.47 -1.91 -4.41
N ILE A 102 0.07 -1.43 -3.28
CA ILE A 102 0.87 -0.21 -3.24
C ILE A 102 2.36 -0.59 -3.20
N LEU A 103 3.10 -0.05 -4.13
CA LEU A 103 4.54 -0.27 -4.29
C LEU A 103 5.28 1.05 -4.33
N SER A 104 6.60 1.02 -4.07
CA SER A 104 7.46 2.12 -4.47
C SER A 104 7.62 2.13 -5.99
N LYS A 105 7.93 3.30 -6.54
CA LYS A 105 8.08 3.52 -7.98
C LYS A 105 9.12 2.59 -8.59
N GLU A 106 10.27 2.47 -7.92
CA GLU A 106 11.38 1.59 -8.33
C GLU A 106 10.96 0.13 -8.39
N VAL A 107 10.27 -0.37 -7.35
CA VAL A 107 9.77 -1.75 -7.31
C VAL A 107 8.70 -1.97 -8.38
N SER A 108 7.80 -1.00 -8.59
CA SER A 108 6.78 -1.06 -9.63
C SER A 108 7.40 -1.14 -11.02
N GLU A 109 8.45 -0.34 -11.27
CA GLU A 109 9.20 -0.38 -12.52
C GLU A 109 9.93 -1.71 -12.71
N LEU A 110 10.54 -2.26 -11.64
CA LEU A 110 11.21 -3.56 -11.68
C LEU A 110 10.24 -4.70 -11.98
N VAL A 111 9.06 -4.69 -11.36
CA VAL A 111 8.01 -5.69 -11.62
C VAL A 111 7.54 -5.65 -13.07
N GLY A 112 7.48 -4.47 -13.70
CA GLY A 112 7.04 -4.28 -15.09
C GLY A 112 8.17 -4.34 -16.13
N ALA A 113 9.44 -4.35 -15.72
CA ALA A 113 10.57 -4.30 -16.64
C ALA A 113 10.73 -5.62 -17.41
N THR A 114 10.92 -5.52 -18.73
CA THR A 114 11.24 -6.64 -19.63
C THR A 114 12.67 -6.53 -20.19
N ASN A 115 13.26 -5.33 -20.15
CA ASN A 115 14.61 -5.09 -20.66
C ASN A 115 15.66 -5.46 -19.60
N PRO A 116 16.58 -6.39 -19.89
CA PRO A 116 17.63 -6.82 -18.96
C PRO A 116 18.51 -5.68 -18.44
N VAL A 117 18.84 -4.71 -19.31
CA VAL A 117 19.67 -3.55 -18.93
C VAL A 117 18.95 -2.66 -17.91
N LYS A 118 17.63 -2.47 -18.07
CA LYS A 118 16.81 -1.70 -17.11
C LYS A 118 16.71 -2.45 -15.78
N ILE A 119 16.51 -3.76 -15.82
CA ILE A 119 16.48 -4.63 -14.64
C ILE A 119 17.79 -4.52 -13.87
N GLY A 120 18.94 -4.67 -14.54
CA GLY A 120 20.26 -4.56 -13.92
C GLY A 120 20.48 -3.22 -13.22
N LYS A 121 20.08 -2.10 -13.83
CA LYS A 121 20.18 -0.77 -13.20
C LYS A 121 19.33 -0.66 -11.94
N LEU A 122 18.07 -1.07 -12.00
CA LEU A 122 17.16 -1.03 -10.86
C LEU A 122 17.62 -1.93 -9.70
N LEU A 123 18.23 -3.07 -10.01
CA LEU A 123 18.78 -3.97 -9.00
C LEU A 123 20.04 -3.44 -8.31
N THR A 124 20.78 -2.54 -8.97
CA THR A 124 21.96 -1.91 -8.36
C THR A 124 21.55 -0.95 -7.23
N ASP A 125 20.43 -0.29 -7.40
CA ASP A 125 19.93 0.71 -6.46
C ASP A 125 19.10 0.08 -5.30
N LEU A 126 18.54 -1.11 -5.54
CA LEU A 126 17.70 -1.82 -4.59
C LEU A 126 18.44 -2.91 -3.84
N GLN A 127 18.54 -2.78 -2.51
CA GLN A 127 19.04 -3.88 -1.67
C GLN A 127 17.88 -4.87 -1.39
N LEU A 128 17.79 -5.92 -2.20
CA LEU A 128 16.73 -6.91 -2.11
C LEU A 128 17.16 -8.13 -1.29
N THR A 129 16.34 -8.51 -0.32
CA THR A 129 16.44 -9.80 0.36
C THR A 129 15.80 -10.91 -0.50
N GLU A 130 16.09 -12.18 -0.21
CA GLU A 130 15.49 -13.31 -0.92
C GLU A 130 13.95 -13.28 -0.86
N GLU A 131 13.38 -12.94 0.29
CA GLU A 131 11.91 -12.80 0.43
C GLU A 131 11.32 -11.71 -0.49
N MET A 132 12.05 -10.62 -0.70
CA MET A 132 11.63 -9.54 -1.59
C MET A 132 11.70 -9.97 -3.05
N LYS A 133 12.75 -10.71 -3.44
CA LYS A 133 12.92 -11.29 -4.78
C LYS A 133 11.78 -12.25 -5.11
N ASP A 134 11.42 -13.13 -4.17
CA ASP A 134 10.28 -14.04 -4.31
C ASP A 134 8.96 -13.29 -4.49
N LYS A 135 8.74 -12.21 -3.73
CA LYS A 135 7.54 -11.38 -3.88
C LYS A 135 7.49 -10.71 -5.26
N ILE A 136 8.62 -10.20 -5.75
CA ILE A 136 8.72 -9.60 -7.09
C ILE A 136 8.36 -10.64 -8.16
N ASN A 137 8.97 -11.83 -8.11
CA ASN A 137 8.72 -12.89 -9.07
C ASN A 137 7.26 -13.38 -9.03
N LYS A 138 6.64 -13.48 -7.84
CA LYS A 138 5.21 -13.76 -7.71
C LYS A 138 4.35 -12.69 -8.39
N LEU A 139 4.67 -11.41 -8.24
CA LEU A 139 3.95 -10.32 -8.91
C LEU A 139 4.13 -10.38 -10.43
N ARG A 140 5.34 -10.68 -10.93
CA ARG A 140 5.63 -10.87 -12.35
C ARG A 140 4.85 -12.03 -12.93
N LYS A 141 4.80 -13.15 -12.23
CA LYS A 141 4.00 -14.33 -12.64
C LYS A 141 2.51 -14.01 -12.78
N HIS A 142 1.95 -13.20 -11.87
CA HIS A 142 0.56 -12.73 -12.00
C HIS A 142 0.33 -11.82 -13.20
N ARG A 143 1.37 -11.19 -13.72
CA ARG A 143 1.38 -10.35 -14.92
C ARG A 143 1.77 -11.09 -16.19
N GLU A 144 1.96 -12.41 -16.11
CA GLU A 144 2.42 -13.25 -17.23
C GLU A 144 3.78 -12.79 -17.77
N LEU A 145 4.63 -12.26 -16.91
CA LEU A 145 6.01 -11.88 -17.23
C LEU A 145 6.97 -12.97 -16.74
N GLU A 146 8.09 -13.11 -17.43
CA GLU A 146 9.16 -14.03 -17.03
C GLU A 146 9.74 -13.66 -15.66
N GLU A 147 10.09 -14.67 -14.88
CA GLU A 147 10.75 -14.49 -13.60
C GLU A 147 12.17 -13.93 -13.80
N ILE A 148 12.58 -13.03 -12.91
CA ILE A 148 13.93 -12.48 -12.94
C ILE A 148 14.87 -13.48 -12.26
N GLN A 149 15.89 -13.91 -12.97
CA GLN A 149 17.02 -14.66 -12.42
C GLN A 149 18.00 -13.66 -11.82
N PHE A 150 17.85 -13.37 -10.54
CA PHE A 150 18.64 -12.32 -9.86
C PHE A 150 20.14 -12.62 -9.84
N GLU A 151 20.52 -13.89 -9.92
CA GLU A 151 21.89 -14.37 -9.93
C GLU A 151 22.66 -13.85 -11.16
N ASP A 152 21.99 -13.73 -12.30
CA ASP A 152 22.58 -13.25 -13.55
C ASP A 152 23.04 -11.77 -13.45
N TYR A 153 22.49 -11.03 -12.50
CA TYR A 153 22.76 -9.59 -12.31
C TYR A 153 23.74 -9.31 -11.17
N ILE A 154 24.00 -10.28 -10.28
CA ILE A 154 24.93 -10.12 -9.15
C ILE A 154 26.39 -10.15 -9.62
N GLY A 155 26.66 -10.76 -10.77
CA GLY A 155 28.00 -10.91 -11.34
C GLY A 155 28.56 -9.71 -12.11
N THR A 156 27.79 -8.65 -12.33
CA THR A 156 28.20 -7.50 -13.20
C THR A 156 28.73 -6.31 -12.40
N LYS A 157 29.32 -6.53 -11.23
CA LYS A 157 30.17 -5.52 -10.60
C LYS A 157 31.59 -5.65 -11.20
N MET A 158 31.83 -4.96 -12.31
CA MET A 158 33.15 -4.47 -12.66
C MET A 158 33.19 -2.96 -12.37
#